data_2f048b8179eba1464d94e2a7c25e793c
#
_entry.id   2f048b8179eba1464d94e2a7c25e793c
#
_cell.length_a   1.000
_cell.length_b   1.000
_cell.length_c   1.000
_cell.angle_alpha   90.00
_cell.angle_beta   90.00
_cell.angle_gamma   90.00
#
_symmetry.space_group_name_H-M   'P 1'
#
loop_
_entity.id
_entity.type
_entity.pdbx_description
1 polymer ?
#
loop_
_entity_poly.entity_id
_entity_poly.type
_entity_poly.pdbx_seq_one_letter_code
_entity_poly.pdbx_strand_id
1 'polypeptide(L)'
;MIITYYGGNLMDNEEIIKLLNIDFVHELEATMVYAYNSFIIKDCEVSRLTEAISVDEMRHMWWLADLIVKRGGKPTMEHRELDFSSDDLITQLKLQIEKETEGIDEYQRQVEIIDDEEVVGVLKHIIDEEKRHRKEFNEHLKNIG
;
A
#
# COMPACT_ATOMS: atom_id res chain seq x y z
N MET A 1 -20.10 16.44 13.93
CA MET A 1 -19.93 15.81 12.61
C MET A 1 -19.60 16.90 11.60
N ILE A 2 -18.39 16.89 11.07
CA ILE A 2 -17.98 17.84 10.03
C ILE A 2 -18.41 17.19 8.70
N ILE A 3 -19.26 17.89 7.99
CA ILE A 3 -19.79 17.43 6.72
C ILE A 3 -19.01 18.19 5.63
N THR A 4 -18.13 17.51 4.94
CA THR A 4 -17.41 18.08 3.80
C THR A 4 -18.10 17.65 2.52
N TYR A 5 -18.27 18.58 1.63
CA TYR A 5 -18.91 18.33 0.35
C TYR A 5 -17.86 18.11 -0.71
N TYR A 6 -17.95 17.01 -1.42
CA TYR A 6 -17.17 16.78 -2.63
C TYR A 6 -18.12 16.83 -3.81
N GLY A 7 -17.92 17.81 -4.70
CA GLY A 7 -18.79 18.01 -5.84
C GLY A 7 -20.26 18.28 -5.47
N GLY A 8 -20.49 18.84 -4.29
CA GLY A 8 -21.85 19.13 -3.80
C GLY A 8 -22.56 17.98 -3.11
N ASN A 9 -21.94 16.77 -3.05
CA ASN A 9 -22.49 15.59 -2.40
C ASN A 9 -21.60 15.14 -1.24
N LEU A 10 -22.22 14.61 -0.18
CA LEU A 10 -21.53 13.95 0.92
C LEU A 10 -20.90 12.65 0.41
N MET A 11 -19.65 12.39 0.80
CA MET A 11 -19.07 11.07 0.63
C MET A 11 -19.66 10.13 1.70
N ASP A 12 -20.43 9.13 1.28
CA ASP A 12 -21.04 8.17 2.19
C ASP A 12 -20.09 7.00 2.51
N ASN A 13 -20.51 6.15 3.47
CA ASN A 13 -19.70 5.00 3.87
C ASN A 13 -19.45 4.01 2.72
N GLU A 14 -20.39 3.85 1.80
CA GLU A 14 -20.20 2.97 0.63
C GLU A 14 -19.04 3.44 -0.24
N GLU A 15 -18.97 4.74 -0.50
CA GLU A 15 -17.89 5.33 -1.29
C GLU A 15 -16.55 5.19 -0.59
N ILE A 16 -16.50 5.44 0.72
CA ILE A 16 -15.30 5.28 1.54
C ILE A 16 -14.84 3.82 1.51
N ILE A 17 -15.76 2.87 1.69
CA ILE A 17 -15.46 1.43 1.64
C ILE A 17 -14.88 1.03 0.29
N LYS A 18 -15.39 1.56 -0.81
CA LYS A 18 -14.84 1.28 -2.14
C LYS A 18 -13.39 1.75 -2.25
N LEU A 19 -13.09 2.96 -1.80
CA LEU A 19 -11.73 3.49 -1.83
C LEU A 19 -10.79 2.67 -0.94
N LEU A 20 -11.23 2.35 0.26
CA LEU A 20 -10.44 1.52 1.19
C LEU A 20 -10.19 0.12 0.64
N ASN A 21 -11.13 -0.45 -0.11
CA ASN A 21 -10.93 -1.75 -0.76
C ASN A 21 -9.92 -1.68 -1.91
N ILE A 22 -9.86 -0.58 -2.64
CA ILE A 22 -8.80 -0.34 -3.63
C ILE A 22 -7.43 -0.38 -2.91
N ASP A 23 -7.32 0.32 -1.80
CA ASP A 23 -6.10 0.36 -0.99
C ASP A 23 -5.75 -1.01 -0.43
N PHE A 24 -6.75 -1.71 0.10
CA PHE A 24 -6.57 -3.05 0.67
C PHE A 24 -6.01 -4.03 -0.38
N VAL A 25 -6.55 -4.02 -1.59
CA VAL A 25 -6.06 -4.87 -2.68
C VAL A 25 -4.63 -4.51 -3.07
N HIS A 26 -4.31 -3.21 -3.12
CA HIS A 26 -2.95 -2.77 -3.41
C HIS A 26 -1.96 -3.32 -2.37
N GLU A 27 -2.31 -3.23 -1.08
CA GLU A 27 -1.48 -3.77 0.00
C GLU A 27 -1.38 -5.30 -0.04
N LEU A 28 -2.47 -5.99 -0.38
CA LEU A 28 -2.50 -7.44 -0.55
C LEU A 28 -1.54 -7.87 -1.66
N GLU A 29 -1.60 -7.21 -2.82
CA GLU A 29 -0.72 -7.47 -3.96
C GLU A 29 0.75 -7.20 -3.59
N ALA A 30 1.04 -6.07 -2.95
CA ALA A 30 2.39 -5.74 -2.50
C ALA A 30 2.92 -6.76 -1.48
N THR A 31 2.10 -7.16 -0.52
CA THR A 31 2.47 -8.17 0.47
C THR A 31 2.91 -9.47 -0.19
N MET A 32 2.12 -9.97 -1.14
CA MET A 32 2.42 -11.22 -1.83
C MET A 32 3.69 -11.12 -2.69
N VAL A 33 3.82 -10.04 -3.44
CA VAL A 33 4.98 -9.84 -4.32
C VAL A 33 6.27 -9.67 -3.50
N TYR A 34 6.23 -8.87 -2.46
CA TYR A 34 7.41 -8.63 -1.62
C TYR A 34 7.80 -9.89 -0.83
N ALA A 35 6.82 -10.61 -0.30
CA ALA A 35 7.09 -11.89 0.36
C ALA A 35 7.78 -12.86 -0.59
N TYR A 36 7.25 -13.03 -1.79
CA TYR A 36 7.86 -13.90 -2.79
C TYR A 36 9.27 -13.42 -3.17
N ASN A 37 9.44 -12.13 -3.45
CA ASN A 37 10.75 -11.58 -3.79
C ASN A 37 11.77 -11.80 -2.68
N SER A 38 11.36 -11.67 -1.42
CA SER A 38 12.27 -11.90 -0.28
C SER A 38 12.79 -13.33 -0.24
N PHE A 39 12.01 -14.31 -0.73
CA PHE A 39 12.45 -15.71 -0.79
C PHE A 39 13.52 -15.95 -1.84
N ILE A 40 13.48 -15.22 -2.97
CA ILE A 40 14.36 -15.47 -4.10
C ILE A 40 15.53 -14.50 -4.23
N ILE A 41 15.46 -13.33 -3.60
CA ILE A 41 16.56 -12.34 -3.62
C ILE A 41 17.76 -12.92 -2.88
N LYS A 42 18.90 -13.00 -3.58
CA LYS A 42 20.12 -13.59 -3.03
C LYS A 42 20.90 -12.64 -2.14
N ASP A 43 20.80 -11.33 -2.38
CA ASP A 43 21.43 -10.32 -1.53
C ASP A 43 20.75 -10.31 -0.17
N CYS A 44 21.49 -10.61 0.89
CA CYS A 44 20.94 -10.78 2.23
C CYS A 44 20.31 -9.50 2.79
N GLU A 45 20.91 -8.35 2.54
CA GLU A 45 20.38 -7.08 3.05
C GLU A 45 19.08 -6.71 2.37
N VAL A 46 19.02 -6.84 1.04
CA VAL A 46 17.81 -6.54 0.28
C VAL A 46 16.71 -7.56 0.56
N SER A 47 17.07 -8.83 0.70
CA SER A 47 16.11 -9.89 1.06
C SER A 47 15.44 -9.59 2.41
N ARG A 48 16.23 -9.25 3.43
CA ARG A 48 15.71 -8.93 4.77
C ARG A 48 14.88 -7.66 4.78
N LEU A 49 15.32 -6.65 4.06
CA LEU A 49 14.56 -5.40 3.91
C LEU A 49 13.21 -5.67 3.26
N THR A 50 13.21 -6.43 2.16
CA THR A 50 11.99 -6.75 1.41
C THR A 50 11.03 -7.57 2.28
N GLU A 51 11.53 -8.53 3.06
CA GLU A 51 10.73 -9.28 4.02
C GLU A 51 10.09 -8.35 5.06
N ALA A 52 10.89 -7.49 5.69
CA ALA A 52 10.41 -6.55 6.70
C ALA A 52 9.32 -5.63 6.15
N ILE A 53 9.51 -5.15 4.92
CA ILE A 53 8.53 -4.28 4.27
C ILE A 53 7.26 -5.07 3.91
N SER A 54 7.38 -6.35 3.50
CA SER A 54 6.18 -7.17 3.26
C SER A 54 5.33 -7.31 4.52
N VAL A 55 5.96 -7.38 5.69
CA VAL A 55 5.25 -7.43 6.98
C VAL A 55 4.56 -6.09 7.26
N ASP A 56 5.20 -4.97 6.96
CA ASP A 56 4.57 -3.64 7.09
C ASP A 56 3.33 -3.54 6.19
N GLU A 57 3.42 -4.01 4.93
CA GLU A 57 2.29 -4.02 4.00
C GLU A 57 1.13 -4.88 4.53
N MET A 58 1.44 -6.02 5.14
CA MET A 58 0.41 -6.86 5.78
C MET A 58 -0.25 -6.13 6.95
N ARG A 59 0.50 -5.37 7.72
CA ARG A 59 -0.03 -4.56 8.81
C ARG A 59 -0.96 -3.46 8.26
N HIS A 60 -0.62 -2.85 7.15
CA HIS A 60 -1.49 -1.90 6.46
C HIS A 60 -2.81 -2.54 6.04
N MET A 61 -2.78 -3.78 5.55
CA MET A 61 -4.00 -4.53 5.24
C MET A 61 -4.91 -4.64 6.46
N TRP A 62 -4.37 -4.94 7.63
CA TRP A 62 -5.17 -5.07 8.84
C TRP A 62 -5.79 -3.75 9.26
N TRP A 63 -5.04 -2.65 9.19
CA TRP A 63 -5.59 -1.33 9.50
C TRP A 63 -6.71 -0.93 8.54
N LEU A 64 -6.53 -1.18 7.25
CA LEU A 64 -7.54 -0.90 6.24
C LEU A 64 -8.77 -1.79 6.41
N ALA A 65 -8.57 -3.08 6.71
CA ALA A 65 -9.67 -4.02 6.97
C ALA A 65 -10.50 -3.57 8.18
N ASP A 66 -9.86 -3.13 9.25
CA ASP A 66 -10.56 -2.61 10.43
C ASP A 66 -11.45 -1.41 10.08
N LEU A 67 -10.92 -0.48 9.28
CA LEU A 67 -11.69 0.68 8.83
C LEU A 67 -12.90 0.27 7.98
N ILE A 68 -12.72 -0.71 7.11
CA ILE A 68 -13.78 -1.23 6.23
C ILE A 68 -14.88 -1.88 7.06
N VAL A 69 -14.52 -2.81 7.94
CA VAL A 69 -15.47 -3.57 8.77
C VAL A 69 -16.23 -2.66 9.73
N LYS A 70 -15.55 -1.70 10.33
CA LYS A 70 -16.15 -0.72 11.23
C LYS A 70 -17.24 0.11 10.53
N ARG A 71 -17.14 0.28 9.21
CA ARG A 71 -18.10 1.02 8.40
C ARG A 71 -19.18 0.15 7.75
N GLY A 72 -19.22 -1.12 8.11
CA GLY A 72 -20.24 -2.06 7.65
C GLY A 72 -19.88 -2.80 6.36
N GLY A 73 -18.65 -2.67 5.88
CA GLY A 73 -18.19 -3.37 4.68
C GLY A 73 -17.41 -4.63 4.97
N LYS A 74 -16.89 -5.22 3.91
CA LYS A 74 -16.00 -6.39 3.98
C LYS A 74 -14.80 -6.14 3.08
N PRO A 75 -13.57 -6.46 3.54
CA PRO A 75 -12.42 -6.38 2.64
C PRO A 75 -12.54 -7.43 1.55
N THR A 76 -12.20 -7.05 0.32
CA THR A 76 -12.20 -7.97 -0.81
C THR A 76 -10.83 -8.66 -0.92
N MET A 77 -10.85 -9.97 -1.20
CA MET A 77 -9.61 -10.71 -1.47
C MET A 77 -9.35 -10.87 -2.98
N GLU A 78 -10.19 -10.26 -3.81
CA GLU A 78 -10.02 -10.29 -5.26
C GLU A 78 -8.89 -9.35 -5.67
N HIS A 79 -7.86 -9.89 -6.30
CA HIS A 79 -6.70 -9.13 -6.77
C HIS A 79 -6.42 -9.45 -8.24
N ARG A 80 -5.61 -8.59 -8.87
CA ARG A 80 -5.17 -8.81 -10.24
C ARG A 80 -4.22 -10.00 -10.30
N GLU A 81 -4.02 -10.55 -11.49
CA GLU A 81 -2.99 -11.54 -11.71
C GLU A 81 -1.62 -10.94 -11.37
N LEU A 82 -0.82 -11.67 -10.58
CA LEU A 82 0.48 -11.22 -10.13
C LEU A 82 1.59 -11.81 -11.01
N ASP A 83 2.60 -11.01 -11.30
CA ASP A 83 3.76 -11.42 -12.07
C ASP A 83 4.93 -11.72 -11.12
N PHE A 84 5.31 -12.99 -11.05
CA PHE A 84 6.44 -13.46 -10.24
C PHE A 84 7.64 -13.88 -11.12
N SER A 85 7.67 -13.43 -12.38
CA SER A 85 8.68 -13.87 -13.35
C SER A 85 10.05 -13.20 -13.18
N SER A 86 10.12 -12.06 -12.49
CA SER A 86 11.38 -11.34 -12.35
C SER A 86 12.30 -12.00 -11.33
N ASP A 87 13.53 -12.35 -11.76
CA ASP A 87 14.59 -12.91 -10.93
C ASP A 87 15.83 -11.99 -10.87
N ASP A 88 15.75 -10.82 -11.47
CA ASP A 88 16.81 -9.83 -11.49
C ASP A 88 16.62 -8.80 -10.38
N LEU A 89 17.65 -8.62 -9.55
CA LEU A 89 17.59 -7.74 -8.37
C LEU A 89 17.23 -6.29 -8.73
N ILE A 90 17.82 -5.75 -9.78
CA ILE A 90 17.56 -4.36 -10.20
C ILE A 90 16.09 -4.21 -10.62
N THR A 91 15.59 -5.15 -11.42
CA THR A 91 14.20 -5.14 -11.86
C THR A 91 13.24 -5.28 -10.67
N GLN A 92 13.55 -6.16 -9.73
CA GLN A 92 12.73 -6.35 -8.53
C GLN A 92 12.66 -5.07 -7.69
N LEU A 93 13.80 -4.42 -7.46
CA LEU A 93 13.84 -3.15 -6.71
C LEU A 93 13.05 -2.05 -7.43
N LYS A 94 13.21 -1.93 -8.75
CA LYS A 94 12.45 -0.94 -9.54
C LYS A 94 10.95 -1.16 -9.47
N LEU A 95 10.51 -2.41 -9.57
CA LEU A 95 9.09 -2.76 -9.46
C LEU A 95 8.55 -2.44 -8.05
N GLN A 96 9.34 -2.73 -7.02
CA GLN A 96 8.95 -2.43 -5.64
C GLN A 96 8.84 -0.91 -5.41
N ILE A 97 9.79 -0.13 -5.93
CA ILE A 97 9.75 1.33 -5.88
C ILE A 97 8.51 1.87 -6.60
N GLU A 98 8.18 1.31 -7.76
CA GLU A 98 6.98 1.69 -8.51
C GLU A 98 5.71 1.42 -7.72
N LYS A 99 5.61 0.27 -7.05
CA LYS A 99 4.46 -0.07 -6.21
C LYS A 99 4.30 0.91 -5.04
N GLU A 100 5.40 1.28 -4.40
CA GLU A 100 5.37 2.29 -3.32
C GLU A 100 4.88 3.64 -3.86
N THR A 101 5.36 4.05 -5.03
CA THR A 101 4.95 5.30 -5.66
C THR A 101 3.47 5.29 -6.01
N GLU A 102 2.96 4.21 -6.60
CA GLU A 102 1.53 4.06 -6.90
C GLU A 102 0.68 4.16 -5.63
N GLY A 103 1.10 3.50 -4.55
CA GLY A 103 0.41 3.57 -3.27
C GLY A 103 0.37 4.98 -2.71
N ILE A 104 1.52 5.64 -2.67
CA ILE A 104 1.63 7.02 -2.17
C ILE A 104 0.70 7.95 -2.95
N ASP A 105 0.73 7.88 -4.27
CA ASP A 105 -0.09 8.74 -5.13
C ASP A 105 -1.59 8.52 -4.88
N GLU A 106 -2.02 7.27 -4.78
CA GLU A 106 -3.43 6.95 -4.51
C GLU A 106 -3.86 7.41 -3.12
N TYR A 107 -3.06 7.14 -2.10
CA TYR A 107 -3.37 7.59 -0.74
C TYR A 107 -3.41 9.11 -0.63
N GLN A 108 -2.49 9.82 -1.28
CA GLN A 108 -2.48 11.29 -1.27
C GLN A 108 -3.71 11.86 -1.94
N ARG A 109 -4.16 11.26 -3.04
CA ARG A 109 -5.41 11.64 -3.69
C ARG A 109 -6.60 11.44 -2.76
N GLN A 110 -6.63 10.30 -2.07
CA GLN A 110 -7.74 9.96 -1.18
C GLN A 110 -7.84 10.86 0.05
N VAL A 111 -6.72 11.24 0.66
CA VAL A 111 -6.77 12.12 1.84
C VAL A 111 -7.32 13.51 1.51
N GLU A 112 -7.29 13.91 0.26
CA GLU A 112 -7.88 15.20 -0.18
C GLU A 112 -9.38 15.11 -0.36
N ILE A 113 -9.94 13.93 -0.62
CA ILE A 113 -11.35 13.76 -0.95
C ILE A 113 -12.17 13.06 0.12
N ILE A 114 -11.54 12.29 1.01
CA ILE A 114 -12.24 11.57 2.08
C ILE A 114 -12.49 12.50 3.26
N ASP A 115 -13.75 12.53 3.70
CA ASP A 115 -14.21 13.36 4.81
C ASP A 115 -14.48 12.50 6.04
N ASP A 116 -13.43 11.88 6.57
CA ASP A 116 -13.48 11.05 7.76
C ASP A 116 -12.12 11.14 8.43
N GLU A 117 -12.06 11.77 9.60
CA GLU A 117 -10.81 12.03 10.32
C GLU A 117 -10.05 10.76 10.67
N GLU A 118 -10.76 9.70 11.05
CA GLU A 118 -10.12 8.41 11.38
C GLU A 118 -9.45 7.80 10.15
N VAL A 119 -10.18 7.77 9.04
CA VAL A 119 -9.64 7.23 7.77
C VAL A 119 -8.44 8.05 7.31
N VAL A 120 -8.58 9.35 7.26
CA VAL A 120 -7.50 10.26 6.82
C VAL A 120 -6.26 10.09 7.70
N GLY A 121 -6.44 9.98 9.02
CA GLY A 121 -5.34 9.76 9.96
C GLY A 121 -4.56 8.47 9.66
N VAL A 122 -5.27 7.37 9.40
CA VAL A 122 -4.65 6.08 9.05
C VAL A 122 -3.93 6.18 7.71
N LEU A 123 -4.58 6.76 6.69
CA LEU A 123 -3.97 6.90 5.36
C LEU A 123 -2.69 7.75 5.41
N LYS A 124 -2.68 8.84 6.16
CA LYS A 124 -1.48 9.68 6.32
C LYS A 124 -0.34 8.91 6.98
N HIS A 125 -0.64 8.07 7.96
CA HIS A 125 0.37 7.23 8.60
C HIS A 125 0.94 6.22 7.61
N ILE A 126 0.08 5.60 6.81
CA ILE A 126 0.53 4.66 5.76
C ILE A 126 1.41 5.39 4.74
N ILE A 127 1.03 6.59 4.31
CA ILE A 127 1.84 7.40 3.38
C ILE A 127 3.26 7.60 3.90
N ASP A 128 3.41 7.93 5.18
CA ASP A 128 4.73 8.13 5.77
C ASP A 128 5.57 6.85 5.73
N GLU A 129 4.97 5.69 6.01
CA GLU A 129 5.66 4.41 5.92
C GLU A 129 6.02 4.05 4.48
N GLU A 130 5.11 4.26 3.53
CA GLU A 130 5.36 4.01 2.11
C GLU A 130 6.52 4.88 1.58
N LYS A 131 6.60 6.13 1.99
CA LYS A 131 7.73 7.02 1.64
C LYS A 131 9.05 6.51 2.21
N ARG A 132 9.03 5.98 3.43
CA ARG A 132 10.23 5.36 4.03
C ARG A 132 10.64 4.11 3.27
N HIS A 133 9.70 3.23 2.93
CA HIS A 133 9.96 2.03 2.14
C HIS A 133 10.60 2.39 0.79
N ARG A 134 10.02 3.34 0.09
CA ARG A 134 10.53 3.78 -1.21
C ARG A 134 11.96 4.32 -1.10
N LYS A 135 12.22 5.10 -0.07
CA LYS A 135 13.55 5.64 0.19
C LYS A 135 14.57 4.51 0.43
N GLU A 136 14.22 3.53 1.25
CA GLU A 136 15.08 2.39 1.56
C GLU A 136 15.38 1.54 0.33
N PHE A 137 14.38 1.25 -0.50
CA PHE A 137 14.59 0.55 -1.76
C PHE A 137 15.48 1.35 -2.72
N ASN A 138 15.27 2.65 -2.82
CA ASN A 138 16.08 3.52 -3.67
C ASN A 138 17.55 3.57 -3.23
N GLU A 139 17.81 3.59 -1.93
CA GLU A 139 19.16 3.56 -1.40
C GLU A 139 19.91 2.30 -1.82
N HIS A 140 19.25 1.14 -1.73
CA HIS A 140 19.82 -0.12 -2.20
C HIS A 140 20.03 -0.14 -3.71
N LEU A 141 19.09 0.39 -4.49
CA LEU A 141 19.21 0.45 -5.94
C LEU A 141 20.41 1.29 -6.35
N LYS A 142 20.65 2.42 -5.70
CA LYS A 142 21.80 3.29 -5.98
C LYS A 142 23.13 2.61 -5.69
N ASN A 143 23.17 1.72 -4.70
CA ASN A 143 24.41 1.06 -4.28
C ASN A 143 24.79 -0.15 -5.14
N ILE A 144 23.90 -0.61 -6.01
CA ILE A 144 24.15 -1.75 -6.90
C ILE A 144 24.95 -1.34 -8.15
N GLY A 145 24.85 -0.08 -8.53
CA GLY A 145 25.55 0.43 -9.70
C GLY A 145 27.02 0.59 -9.46
#